data_c31cb746bafaa269c053262710128e7e
#
_entry.id   c31cb746bafaa269c053262710128e7e
#
_cell.length_a   1.000
_cell.length_b   1.000
_cell.length_c   1.000
_cell.angle_alpha   90.00
_cell.angle_beta   90.00
_cell.angle_gamma   90.00
#
_symmetry.space_group_name_H-M   'P 1'
#
loop_
_entity.id
_entity.type
_entity.pdbx_description
1 polymer ?
#
loop_
_entity_poly.entity_id
_entity_poly.type
_entity_poly.pdbx_seq_one_letter_code
_entity_poly.pdbx_strand_id
1 'polypeptide(L)'
;MNMLDRIKLLRKNLGINQKEFAMKIGLTQTSLSMIETDKSVLTERNIKLICKTFTVNEEWLRCGKGEMFDSLTVFERKLLKVFGQLTSDTQKLMVDFAENLLKIQEKQMVKKIDRD
;
A
#
# COMPACT_ATOMS: atom_id res chain seq x y z
N MET A 1 17.35 -12.85 -4.72
CA MET A 1 16.82 -11.47 -4.46
C MET A 1 16.96 -11.16 -2.97
N ASN A 2 17.71 -10.13 -2.65
CA ASN A 2 17.87 -9.69 -1.25
C ASN A 2 16.79 -8.66 -0.89
N MET A 3 16.80 -8.22 0.37
CA MET A 3 15.81 -7.26 0.87
C MET A 3 15.85 -5.91 0.10
N LEU A 4 17.03 -5.46 -0.30
CA LEU A 4 17.18 -4.21 -1.05
C LEU A 4 16.55 -4.32 -2.45
N ASP A 5 16.72 -5.46 -3.09
CA ASP A 5 16.08 -5.72 -4.39
C ASP A 5 14.56 -5.74 -4.24
N ARG A 6 14.07 -6.28 -3.14
CA ARG A 6 12.63 -6.29 -2.86
C ARG A 6 12.07 -4.88 -2.63
N ILE A 7 12.84 -4.00 -1.99
CA ILE A 7 12.44 -2.59 -1.83
C ILE A 7 12.29 -1.91 -3.19
N LYS A 8 13.25 -2.12 -4.07
CA LYS A 8 13.19 -1.58 -5.44
C LYS A 8 11.99 -2.13 -6.20
N LEU A 9 11.74 -3.42 -6.07
CA LEU A 9 10.60 -4.09 -6.70
C LEU A 9 9.28 -3.53 -6.17
N LEU A 10 9.18 -3.35 -4.86
CA LEU A 10 8.02 -2.75 -4.21
C LEU A 10 7.77 -1.35 -4.76
N ARG A 11 8.80 -0.51 -4.80
CA ARG A 11 8.69 0.86 -5.28
C ARG A 11 8.19 0.90 -6.74
N LYS A 12 8.76 0.05 -7.59
CA LYS A 12 8.33 -0.06 -9.00
C LYS A 12 6.90 -0.54 -9.12
N ASN A 13 6.52 -1.49 -8.29
CA ASN A 13 5.16 -2.03 -8.28
C ASN A 13 4.14 -0.96 -7.86
N LEU A 14 4.51 -0.10 -6.91
CA LEU A 14 3.68 1.02 -6.47
C LEU A 14 3.62 2.15 -7.50
N GLY A 15 4.50 2.13 -8.50
CA GLY A 15 4.54 3.17 -9.53
C GLY A 15 5.03 4.52 -9.04
N ILE A 16 5.82 4.55 -7.98
CA ILE A 16 6.35 5.79 -7.42
C ILE A 16 7.88 5.84 -7.53
N ASN A 17 8.43 7.06 -7.55
CA ASN A 17 9.87 7.25 -7.62
C ASN A 17 10.51 7.25 -6.24
N GLN A 18 11.84 7.30 -6.19
CA GLN A 18 12.60 7.29 -4.94
C GLN A 18 12.20 8.44 -4.02
N LYS A 19 11.99 9.63 -4.59
CA LYS A 19 11.63 10.81 -3.82
C LYS A 19 10.30 10.64 -3.10
N GLU A 20 9.28 10.15 -3.81
CA GLU A 20 7.95 9.91 -3.23
C GLU A 20 7.99 8.81 -2.17
N PHE A 21 8.66 7.71 -2.48
CA PHE A 21 8.79 6.59 -1.55
C PHE A 21 9.46 7.05 -0.25
N ALA A 22 10.59 7.74 -0.39
CA ALA A 22 11.36 8.26 0.75
C ALA A 22 10.51 9.21 1.59
N MET A 23 9.80 10.13 0.94
CA MET A 23 8.97 11.11 1.62
C MET A 23 7.87 10.44 2.46
N LYS A 24 7.27 9.38 1.96
CA LYS A 24 6.19 8.65 2.66
C LYS A 24 6.67 7.93 3.92
N ILE A 25 7.95 7.59 3.98
CA ILE A 25 8.53 6.92 5.15
C ILE A 25 9.48 7.81 5.95
N GLY A 26 9.44 9.14 5.69
CA GLY A 26 10.20 10.11 6.47
C GLY A 26 11.70 10.12 6.19
N LEU A 27 12.11 9.67 5.01
CA LEU A 27 13.50 9.71 4.55
C LEU A 27 13.70 10.72 3.44
N THR A 28 14.96 11.10 3.21
CA THR A 28 15.33 11.87 2.03
C THR A 28 15.56 10.92 0.85
N GLN A 29 15.46 11.44 -0.37
CA GLN A 29 15.77 10.67 -1.56
C GLN A 29 17.20 10.12 -1.51
N THR A 30 18.14 10.93 -1.04
CA THR A 30 19.55 10.53 -0.89
C THR A 30 19.70 9.34 0.05
N SER A 31 19.00 9.38 1.20
CA SER A 31 19.03 8.28 2.17
C SER A 31 18.49 6.99 1.55
N LEU A 32 17.37 7.07 0.84
CA LEU A 32 16.79 5.91 0.19
C LEU A 32 17.71 5.37 -0.91
N SER A 33 18.31 6.24 -1.70
CA SER A 33 19.26 5.85 -2.74
C SER A 33 20.45 5.09 -2.15
N MET A 34 20.96 5.55 -1.01
CA MET A 34 22.05 4.88 -0.31
C MET A 34 21.63 3.51 0.21
N ILE A 35 20.41 3.38 0.68
CA ILE A 35 19.86 2.08 1.12
C ILE A 35 19.73 1.14 -0.08
N GLU A 36 19.15 1.61 -1.18
CA GLU A 36 18.94 0.79 -2.38
C GLU A 36 20.24 0.34 -3.05
N THR A 37 21.34 1.07 -2.84
CA THR A 37 22.66 0.74 -3.40
C THR A 37 23.58 0.08 -2.38
N ASP A 38 23.05 -0.35 -1.24
CA ASP A 38 23.77 -1.05 -0.16
C ASP A 38 24.89 -0.21 0.47
N LYS A 39 24.77 1.12 0.40
CA LYS A 39 25.73 2.05 1.03
C LYS A 39 25.28 2.46 2.44
N SER A 40 24.07 2.11 2.81
CA SER A 40 23.50 2.40 4.11
C SER A 40 22.61 1.24 4.55
N VAL A 41 22.51 1.04 5.85
CA VAL A 41 21.73 -0.07 6.43
C VAL A 41 20.27 0.31 6.53
N LEU A 42 19.39 -0.60 6.14
CA LEU A 42 17.96 -0.46 6.38
C LEU A 42 17.67 -0.86 7.82
N THR A 43 17.25 0.12 8.63
CA THR A 43 17.00 -0.10 10.05
C THR A 43 15.69 -0.86 10.28
N GLU A 44 15.58 -1.49 11.45
CA GLU A 44 14.34 -2.16 11.87
C GLU A 44 13.16 -1.20 11.85
N ARG A 45 13.37 0.02 12.32
CA ARG A 45 12.34 1.07 12.30
C ARG A 45 11.84 1.32 10.89
N ASN A 46 12.74 1.43 9.92
CA ASN A 46 12.38 1.69 8.53
C ASN A 46 11.68 0.50 7.88
N ILE A 47 12.09 -0.72 8.22
CA ILE A 47 11.40 -1.93 7.76
C ILE A 47 9.95 -1.92 8.23
N LYS A 48 9.74 -1.70 9.52
CA LYS A 48 8.40 -1.65 10.11
C LYS A 48 7.56 -0.54 9.48
N LEU A 49 8.17 0.61 9.27
CA LEU A 49 7.49 1.77 8.69
C LEU A 49 7.07 1.54 7.24
N ILE A 50 7.94 0.91 6.44
CA ILE A 50 7.61 0.52 5.06
C ILE A 50 6.42 -0.43 5.05
N CYS A 51 6.44 -1.45 5.88
CA CYS A 51 5.38 -2.45 5.94
C CYS A 51 4.05 -1.82 6.36
N LYS A 52 4.06 -0.91 7.31
CA LYS A 52 2.86 -0.22 7.78
C LYS A 52 2.33 0.77 6.75
N THR A 53 3.21 1.55 6.14
CA THR A 53 2.83 2.62 5.22
C THR A 53 2.23 2.07 3.93
N PHE A 54 2.80 1.00 3.39
CA PHE A 54 2.40 0.43 2.11
C PHE A 54 1.64 -0.88 2.22
N THR A 55 1.30 -1.30 3.43
CA THR A 55 0.61 -2.57 3.69
C THR A 55 1.36 -3.76 3.08
N VAL A 56 2.66 -3.81 3.33
CA VAL A 56 3.56 -4.85 2.82
C VAL A 56 3.66 -5.98 3.83
N ASN A 57 3.69 -7.20 3.31
CA ASN A 57 3.96 -8.40 4.11
C ASN A 57 5.41 -8.37 4.57
N GLU A 58 5.63 -8.23 5.87
CA GLU A 58 6.98 -8.13 6.44
C GLU A 58 7.83 -9.35 6.13
N GLU A 59 7.24 -10.53 6.16
CA GLU A 59 7.94 -11.77 5.85
C GLU A 59 8.42 -11.80 4.40
N TRP A 60 7.61 -11.29 3.48
CA TRP A 60 8.03 -11.13 2.10
C TRP A 60 9.19 -10.16 1.97
N LEU A 61 9.12 -9.02 2.63
CA LEU A 61 10.17 -8.00 2.55
C LEU A 61 11.49 -8.53 3.10
N ARG A 62 11.46 -9.20 4.25
CA ARG A 62 12.67 -9.72 4.91
C ARG A 62 13.22 -10.97 4.24
N CYS A 63 12.37 -11.90 3.90
CA CYS A 63 12.77 -13.27 3.51
C CYS A 63 12.32 -13.68 2.12
N GLY A 64 11.45 -12.93 1.48
CA GLY A 64 10.91 -13.28 0.18
C GLY A 64 9.80 -14.31 0.23
N LYS A 65 9.25 -14.58 1.41
CA LYS A 65 8.18 -15.58 1.60
C LYS A 65 6.79 -14.93 1.52
N GLY A 66 5.89 -15.58 0.81
CA GLY A 66 4.50 -15.13 0.70
C GLY A 66 4.31 -14.03 -0.33
N GLU A 67 3.19 -13.35 -0.23
CA GLU A 67 2.81 -12.28 -1.15
C GLU A 67 3.47 -10.97 -0.75
N MET A 68 3.73 -10.10 -1.72
CA MET A 68 4.31 -8.78 -1.51
C MET A 68 3.49 -7.94 -0.55
N PHE A 69 2.17 -7.87 -0.77
CA PHE A 69 1.28 -7.10 0.08
C PHE A 69 0.62 -7.99 1.12
N ASP A 70 0.38 -7.39 2.29
CA ASP A 70 -0.20 -8.09 3.42
C ASP A 70 -1.56 -8.67 3.04
N SER A 71 -1.95 -9.73 3.77
CA SER A 71 -3.10 -10.54 3.38
C SER A 71 -4.36 -9.71 3.21
N LEU A 72 -4.74 -9.52 1.95
CA LEU A 72 -6.06 -9.02 1.62
C LEU A 72 -7.08 -10.07 2.07
N THR A 73 -8.21 -9.61 2.58
CA THR A 73 -9.30 -10.50 2.88
C THR A 73 -9.80 -11.16 1.58
N VAL A 74 -10.56 -12.23 1.71
CA VAL A 74 -11.18 -12.89 0.54
C VAL A 74 -12.01 -11.88 -0.26
N PHE A 75 -12.71 -10.98 0.44
CA PHE A 75 -13.53 -9.94 -0.20
C PHE A 75 -12.68 -8.93 -0.97
N GLU A 76 -11.58 -8.49 -0.39
CA GLU A 76 -10.68 -7.54 -1.04
C GLU A 76 -10.04 -8.13 -2.29
N ARG A 77 -9.60 -9.37 -2.24
CA ARG A 77 -9.05 -10.07 -3.41
C ARG A 77 -10.08 -10.21 -4.53
N LYS A 78 -11.31 -10.58 -4.16
CA LYS A 78 -12.41 -10.71 -5.11
C LYS A 78 -12.74 -9.37 -5.76
N LEU A 79 -12.75 -8.30 -4.96
CA LEU A 79 -13.00 -6.95 -5.45
C LEU A 79 -11.93 -6.52 -6.47
N LEU A 80 -10.65 -6.74 -6.14
CA LEU A 80 -9.54 -6.39 -7.03
C LEU A 80 -9.61 -7.18 -8.35
N LYS A 81 -9.97 -8.46 -8.27
CA LYS A 81 -10.10 -9.30 -9.45
C LYS A 81 -11.21 -8.80 -10.38
N VAL A 82 -12.37 -8.48 -9.82
CA VAL A 82 -13.49 -7.94 -10.59
C VAL A 82 -13.14 -6.58 -11.17
N PHE A 83 -12.56 -5.70 -10.34
CA PHE A 83 -12.15 -4.36 -10.76
C PHE A 83 -11.17 -4.40 -11.94
N GLY A 84 -10.20 -5.34 -11.91
CA GLY A 84 -9.24 -5.49 -12.98
C GLY A 84 -9.83 -5.95 -14.32
N GLN A 85 -11.03 -6.55 -14.31
CA GLN A 85 -11.73 -6.99 -15.50
C GLN A 85 -12.65 -5.92 -16.10
N LEU A 86 -12.87 -4.83 -15.38
CA LEU A 86 -13.72 -3.74 -15.83
C LEU A 86 -12.96 -2.83 -16.80
N THR A 87 -13.71 -2.19 -17.70
CA THR A 87 -13.15 -1.13 -18.54
C THR A 87 -12.86 0.12 -17.69
N SER A 88 -12.05 1.03 -18.22
CA SER A 88 -11.73 2.27 -17.50
C SER A 88 -12.98 3.05 -17.10
N ASP A 89 -13.99 3.12 -17.97
CA ASP A 89 -15.23 3.84 -17.69
C ASP A 89 -16.02 3.18 -16.57
N THR A 90 -16.13 1.84 -16.59
CA THR A 90 -16.83 1.12 -15.53
C THR A 90 -16.06 1.09 -14.22
N GLN A 91 -14.74 1.15 -14.26
CA GLN A 91 -13.93 1.31 -13.06
C GLN A 91 -14.24 2.65 -12.36
N LYS A 92 -14.37 3.71 -13.14
CA LYS A 92 -14.75 5.03 -12.61
C LYS A 92 -16.13 5.00 -11.96
N LEU A 93 -17.08 4.36 -12.60
CA LEU A 93 -18.44 4.20 -12.05
C LEU A 93 -18.40 3.42 -10.73
N MET A 94 -17.57 2.40 -10.65
CA MET A 94 -17.43 1.61 -9.43
C MET A 94 -16.86 2.43 -8.28
N VAL A 95 -15.84 3.26 -8.57
CA VAL A 95 -15.25 4.16 -7.56
C VAL A 95 -16.29 5.17 -7.09
N ASP A 96 -17.05 5.79 -8.01
CA ASP A 96 -18.09 6.73 -7.66
C ASP A 96 -19.17 6.07 -6.78
N PHE A 97 -19.56 4.86 -7.11
CA PHE A 97 -20.51 4.08 -6.33
C PHE A 97 -19.97 3.81 -4.91
N ALA A 98 -18.70 3.41 -4.81
CA ALA A 98 -18.06 3.15 -3.52
C ALA A 98 -17.98 4.42 -2.66
N GLU A 99 -17.65 5.55 -3.27
CA GLU A 99 -17.63 6.85 -2.57
C GLU A 99 -19.00 7.24 -2.06
N ASN A 100 -20.05 6.98 -2.85
CA ASN A 100 -21.44 7.24 -2.42
C ASN A 100 -21.83 6.34 -1.26
N LEU A 101 -21.43 5.08 -1.29
CA LEU A 101 -21.67 4.16 -0.17
C LEU A 101 -21.01 4.68 1.11
N LEU A 102 -19.80 5.20 0.99
CA LEU A 102 -19.06 5.75 2.13
C LEU A 102 -19.82 6.95 2.73
N LYS A 103 -20.34 7.85 1.88
CA LYS A 103 -21.14 9.00 2.32
C LYS A 103 -22.42 8.57 3.03
N ILE A 104 -23.10 7.56 2.50
CA ILE A 104 -24.30 6.99 3.13
C ILE A 104 -23.96 6.42 4.50
N GLN A 105 -22.87 5.67 4.59
CA GLN A 105 -22.40 5.09 5.85
C GLN A 105 -22.08 6.15 6.89
N GLU A 106 -21.42 7.23 6.49
CA GLU A 106 -21.08 8.35 7.37
C GLU A 106 -22.33 9.02 7.93
N LYS A 107 -23.36 9.23 7.09
CA LYS A 107 -24.65 9.78 7.52
C LYS A 107 -25.35 8.85 8.51
N GLN A 108 -25.32 7.55 8.26
CA GLN A 108 -25.92 6.56 9.17
C GLN A 108 -25.21 6.55 10.53
N MET A 109 -23.90 6.66 10.53
CA MET A 109 -23.10 6.72 11.76
C MET A 109 -23.42 7.97 12.58
N VAL A 110 -23.55 9.11 11.93
CA VAL A 110 -23.94 10.38 12.59
C VAL A 110 -25.32 10.27 13.21
N LYS A 111 -26.30 9.74 12.48
CA LYS A 111 -27.67 9.53 13.00
C LYS A 111 -27.66 8.58 14.20
N LYS A 112 -26.84 7.54 14.17
CA LYS A 112 -26.72 6.57 15.26
C LYS A 112 -26.14 7.22 16.52
N ILE A 113 -25.18 8.10 16.36
CA ILE A 113 -24.59 8.86 17.46
C ILE A 113 -25.58 9.84 18.04
N ASP A 114 -26.34 10.53 17.20
CA ASP A 114 -27.35 11.52 17.62
C ASP A 114 -28.53 10.90 18.37
N ARG A 115 -28.76 9.58 18.24
CA ARG A 115 -29.83 8.89 18.95
C ARG A 115 -29.46 8.47 20.36
N ASP A 116 -28.17 8.43 20.64
CA ASP A 116 -27.65 8.09 21.96
C ASP A 116 -27.42 9.34 22.80
#